data_a3704787d5ece459d07ef033d78269f0
#
_entry.id   a3704787d5ece459d07ef033d78269f0
#
_cell.length_a   1.000
_cell.length_b   1.000
_cell.length_c   1.000
_cell.angle_alpha   90.00
_cell.angle_beta   90.00
_cell.angle_gamma   90.00
#
_symmetry.space_group_name_H-M   'P 1'
#
loop_
_entity.id
_entity.type
_entity.pdbx_description
1 polymer ?
#
loop_
_entity_poly.entity_id
_entity_poly.type
_entity_poly.pdbx_seq_one_letter_code
_entity_poly.pdbx_strand_id
1 'polypeptide(L)'
;MPSVWHCRATGMARLCQPCGKYVRPLFLYMKHPFLLVWLTLIVLCGCTSSGKQKRHVIGLSQCMLDDAWREAMINDMRIEASNYDDVEIIIKDAQNNNETQIQQIRDLIRQKVDVLIISPYQSEPITAVAEEAYRAGIPTIITDRKVNTDQYTSFVGANNYEIGLAAGNYAAHYLPPNAIILEIWGLTQTSPAQERHKGFVDALREREDLSFRKIEGQWLVDTARMELRKLEHPEQIDFVYAHNDMMAIAAREYFIAWDSIRGRDLRIIGVDAVAGAGLEAVEDGRINASFLSPTG
;
A
#
# COMPACT_ATOMS: atom_id res chain seq x y z
N MET A 1 12.35 4.68 -41.70
CA MET A 1 12.48 5.77 -42.72
C MET A 1 11.41 6.79 -42.41
N PRO A 2 11.77 8.03 -42.10
CA PRO A 2 10.83 9.07 -41.73
C PRO A 2 10.47 9.92 -42.93
N SER A 3 9.26 10.42 -43.00
CA SER A 3 8.86 11.47 -43.92
C SER A 3 8.50 12.75 -43.16
N VAL A 4 9.44 13.68 -43.29
CA VAL A 4 9.35 15.06 -42.83
C VAL A 4 8.57 15.86 -43.88
N TRP A 5 7.59 16.67 -43.50
CA TRP A 5 7.03 17.71 -44.32
C TRP A 5 7.36 19.10 -43.79
N HIS A 6 8.20 19.80 -44.54
CA HIS A 6 8.45 21.24 -44.41
C HIS A 6 7.40 21.99 -45.22
N CYS A 7 6.82 23.05 -44.65
CA CYS A 7 6.18 24.08 -45.41
C CYS A 7 6.85 25.42 -45.18
N ARG A 8 7.47 25.94 -46.22
CA ARG A 8 8.11 27.28 -46.31
C ARG A 8 7.06 28.37 -46.52
N ALA A 9 7.25 29.48 -45.85
CA ALA A 9 6.61 30.74 -46.15
C ALA A 9 7.22 31.42 -47.38
N THR A 10 6.39 31.96 -48.24
CA THR A 10 6.77 33.07 -49.15
C THR A 10 5.58 34.01 -49.27
N GLY A 11 5.85 35.28 -48.98
CA GLY A 11 4.89 36.34 -49.12
C GLY A 11 4.67 36.79 -50.56
N MET A 12 3.59 37.51 -50.76
CA MET A 12 3.52 38.69 -51.70
C MET A 12 2.21 39.42 -51.51
N ALA A 13 2.38 40.68 -51.24
CA ALA A 13 1.31 41.67 -51.21
C ALA A 13 0.74 41.90 -52.61
N ARG A 14 -0.57 42.13 -52.76
CA ARG A 14 -1.15 42.90 -53.86
C ARG A 14 -2.25 43.83 -53.31
N LEU A 15 -1.98 45.09 -53.55
CA LEU A 15 -2.90 46.24 -53.45
C LEU A 15 -4.03 46.10 -54.47
N CYS A 16 -5.26 46.42 -54.06
CA CYS A 16 -6.30 46.94 -54.93
C CYS A 16 -7.19 47.87 -54.12
N GLN A 17 -7.15 49.15 -54.44
CA GLN A 17 -8.10 50.21 -54.13
C GLN A 17 -8.93 50.50 -55.43
N PRO A 18 -9.98 51.34 -55.37
CA PRO A 18 -11.06 51.58 -54.40
C PRO A 18 -12.46 51.55 -55.08
N CYS A 19 -13.48 51.37 -54.34
CA CYS A 19 -14.79 51.93 -54.74
C CYS A 19 -15.56 52.42 -53.51
N GLY A 20 -15.75 53.69 -53.46
CA GLY A 20 -16.38 54.39 -52.37
C GLY A 20 -17.88 54.20 -52.25
N LYS A 21 -18.33 53.98 -51.04
CA LYS A 21 -19.65 54.41 -50.59
C LYS A 21 -19.52 54.82 -49.11
N TYR A 22 -19.68 56.07 -48.85
CA TYR A 22 -19.78 56.65 -47.53
C TYR A 22 -21.03 56.09 -46.82
N VAL A 23 -20.82 55.22 -45.81
CA VAL A 23 -21.87 54.89 -44.84
C VAL A 23 -21.61 55.77 -43.62
N ARG A 24 -22.50 56.75 -43.39
CA ARG A 24 -22.50 57.57 -42.19
C ARG A 24 -22.75 56.69 -40.99
N PRO A 25 -21.94 56.75 -39.91
CA PRO A 25 -22.29 56.03 -38.67
C PRO A 25 -23.46 56.77 -38.03
N LEU A 26 -24.55 56.06 -37.84
CA LEU A 26 -25.70 56.51 -37.07
C LEU A 26 -25.33 56.46 -35.59
N PHE A 27 -24.83 57.61 -35.06
CA PHE A 27 -24.69 57.73 -33.61
C PHE A 27 -26.07 57.84 -32.99
N LEU A 28 -26.60 56.74 -32.48
CA LEU A 28 -27.73 56.74 -31.55
C LEU A 28 -27.20 57.31 -30.23
N TYR A 29 -27.54 58.61 -29.99
CA TYR A 29 -27.29 59.28 -28.73
C TYR A 29 -28.23 58.69 -27.66
N MET A 30 -27.75 57.66 -26.95
CA MET A 30 -28.49 57.07 -25.82
C MET A 30 -28.43 58.03 -24.62
N LYS A 31 -29.54 58.71 -24.33
CA LYS A 31 -29.74 59.68 -23.25
C LYS A 31 -29.83 59.09 -21.84
N HIS A 32 -29.36 57.86 -21.60
CA HIS A 32 -29.43 57.23 -20.29
C HIS A 32 -28.10 56.66 -19.83
N PRO A 33 -27.20 57.47 -19.24
CA PRO A 33 -25.94 56.98 -18.67
C PRO A 33 -26.16 55.93 -17.55
N PHE A 34 -27.33 55.94 -16.90
CA PHE A 34 -27.71 54.96 -15.89
C PHE A 34 -27.89 53.55 -16.42
N LEU A 35 -28.29 53.35 -17.68
CA LEU A 35 -28.50 52.01 -18.24
C LEU A 35 -27.14 51.32 -18.52
N LEU A 36 -26.12 52.04 -18.91
CA LEU A 36 -24.78 51.53 -19.14
C LEU A 36 -24.08 51.13 -17.82
N VAL A 37 -24.29 51.90 -16.75
CA VAL A 37 -23.78 51.58 -15.41
C VAL A 37 -24.45 50.32 -14.84
N TRP A 38 -25.76 50.14 -15.07
CA TRP A 38 -26.46 48.93 -14.65
C TRP A 38 -26.03 47.70 -15.44
N LEU A 39 -25.76 47.81 -16.75
CA LEU A 39 -25.26 46.67 -17.55
C LEU A 39 -23.82 46.27 -17.15
N THR A 40 -22.95 47.22 -16.81
CA THR A 40 -21.60 46.95 -16.33
C THR A 40 -21.58 46.36 -14.93
N LEU A 41 -22.51 46.73 -14.03
CA LEU A 41 -22.66 46.12 -12.71
C LEU A 41 -23.14 44.65 -12.80
N ILE A 42 -24.02 44.30 -13.73
CA ILE A 42 -24.51 42.93 -13.92
C ILE A 42 -23.40 42.01 -14.46
N VAL A 43 -22.51 42.53 -15.33
CA VAL A 43 -21.37 41.78 -15.85
C VAL A 43 -20.28 41.53 -14.78
N LEU A 44 -20.14 42.47 -13.82
CA LEU A 44 -19.18 42.31 -12.71
C LEU A 44 -19.67 41.40 -11.58
N CYS A 45 -21.00 41.16 -11.44
CA CYS A 45 -21.55 40.21 -10.48
C CYS A 45 -21.62 38.75 -11.00
N GLY A 46 -21.28 38.50 -12.27
CA GLY A 46 -21.39 37.21 -12.93
C GLY A 46 -20.20 36.24 -12.76
N CYS A 47 -19.12 36.66 -12.14
CA CYS A 47 -17.89 35.84 -12.07
C CYS A 47 -17.33 35.77 -10.66
N THR A 48 -17.94 35.06 -9.75
CA THR A 48 -17.23 34.39 -8.65
C THR A 48 -18.14 33.38 -7.97
N SER A 49 -18.63 32.39 -8.69
CA SER A 49 -18.86 31.11 -8.05
C SER A 49 -17.78 30.16 -8.58
N SER A 50 -16.56 30.35 -8.13
CA SER A 50 -15.63 29.25 -8.01
C SER A 50 -16.26 28.31 -6.98
N GLY A 51 -17.20 27.48 -7.42
CA GLY A 51 -17.69 26.38 -6.63
C GLY A 51 -16.45 25.63 -6.20
N LYS A 52 -16.10 25.67 -4.90
CA LYS A 52 -15.11 24.76 -4.36
C LYS A 52 -15.57 23.37 -4.79
N GLN A 53 -14.87 22.77 -5.75
CA GLN A 53 -15.10 21.40 -6.13
C GLN A 53 -15.07 20.60 -4.84
N LYS A 54 -16.16 19.89 -4.55
CA LYS A 54 -16.25 19.10 -3.33
C LYS A 54 -15.14 18.06 -3.39
N ARG A 55 -14.16 18.16 -2.51
CA ARG A 55 -13.11 17.16 -2.39
C ARG A 55 -13.68 15.95 -1.65
N HIS A 56 -13.37 14.78 -2.17
CA HIS A 56 -13.61 13.52 -1.49
C HIS A 56 -12.43 13.21 -0.58
N VAL A 57 -12.68 13.04 0.70
CA VAL A 57 -11.65 12.79 1.71
C VAL A 57 -11.62 11.32 2.06
N ILE A 58 -10.48 10.67 1.79
CA ILE A 58 -10.20 9.30 2.19
C ILE A 58 -9.32 9.35 3.44
N GLY A 59 -9.80 8.81 4.55
CA GLY A 59 -8.99 8.60 5.76
C GLY A 59 -8.33 7.24 5.72
N LEU A 60 -7.00 7.17 5.88
CA LEU A 60 -6.25 5.93 6.05
C LEU A 60 -5.67 5.88 7.47
N SER A 61 -6.09 4.90 8.26
CA SER A 61 -5.47 4.55 9.53
C SER A 61 -4.57 3.34 9.35
N GLN A 62 -3.26 3.59 9.32
CA GLN A 62 -2.24 2.58 9.13
C GLN A 62 -1.62 2.19 10.46
N CYS A 63 -1.40 0.89 10.69
CA CYS A 63 -0.83 0.41 11.95
C CYS A 63 0.61 0.89 12.17
N MET A 64 1.39 1.02 11.11
CA MET A 64 2.78 1.51 11.09
C MET A 64 3.18 1.91 9.68
N LEU A 65 4.28 2.66 9.50
CA LEU A 65 4.79 3.11 8.20
C LEU A 65 6.21 2.64 7.88
N ASP A 66 6.90 2.01 8.80
CA ASP A 66 8.36 1.74 8.77
C ASP A 66 8.73 0.35 8.24
N ASP A 67 7.93 -0.21 7.32
CA ASP A 67 8.33 -1.40 6.56
C ASP A 67 8.17 -1.20 5.05
N ALA A 68 9.03 -1.90 4.26
CA ALA A 68 9.10 -1.74 2.80
C ALA A 68 7.76 -2.08 2.11
N TRP A 69 7.01 -3.08 2.61
CA TRP A 69 5.73 -3.48 2.03
C TRP A 69 4.68 -2.38 2.21
N ARG A 70 4.63 -1.76 3.41
CA ARG A 70 3.68 -0.66 3.70
C ARG A 70 4.04 0.62 2.98
N GLU A 71 5.33 0.90 2.84
CA GLU A 71 5.80 2.03 2.05
C GLU A 71 5.35 1.89 0.59
N ALA A 72 5.51 0.70 -0.01
CA ALA A 72 5.04 0.40 -1.35
C ALA A 72 3.52 0.59 -1.46
N MET A 73 2.72 0.00 -0.55
CA MET A 73 1.26 0.14 -0.53
C MET A 73 0.81 1.61 -0.47
N ILE A 74 1.44 2.42 0.40
CA ILE A 74 1.10 3.85 0.51
C ILE A 74 1.49 4.63 -0.73
N ASN A 75 2.62 4.30 -1.35
CA ASN A 75 3.04 4.94 -2.59
C ASN A 75 2.06 4.61 -3.72
N ASP A 76 1.60 3.36 -3.83
CA ASP A 76 0.59 2.96 -4.81
C ASP A 76 -0.73 3.72 -4.59
N MET A 77 -1.20 3.83 -3.34
CA MET A 77 -2.39 4.62 -3.00
C MET A 77 -2.24 6.11 -3.35
N ARG A 78 -1.05 6.70 -3.11
CA ARG A 78 -0.79 8.10 -3.45
C ARG A 78 -0.74 8.33 -4.97
N ILE A 79 -0.12 7.40 -5.70
CA ILE A 79 -0.06 7.45 -7.17
C ILE A 79 -1.48 7.38 -7.74
N GLU A 80 -2.30 6.42 -7.28
CA GLU A 80 -3.67 6.31 -7.75
C GLU A 80 -4.49 7.54 -7.40
N ALA A 81 -4.42 8.04 -6.17
CA ALA A 81 -5.13 9.26 -5.77
C ALA A 81 -4.72 10.50 -6.59
N SER A 82 -3.48 10.58 -7.04
CA SER A 82 -2.98 11.71 -7.85
C SER A 82 -3.63 11.80 -9.24
N ASN A 83 -4.32 10.73 -9.68
CA ASN A 83 -5.10 10.73 -10.93
C ASN A 83 -6.45 11.47 -10.81
N TYR A 84 -6.84 11.88 -9.59
CA TYR A 84 -8.13 12.51 -9.30
C TYR A 84 -7.95 13.85 -8.59
N ASP A 85 -8.28 14.95 -9.26
CA ASP A 85 -8.09 16.32 -8.72
C ASP A 85 -8.97 16.63 -7.50
N ASP A 86 -10.03 15.87 -7.28
CA ASP A 86 -11.02 16.02 -6.21
C ASP A 86 -10.87 15.02 -5.07
N VAL A 87 -9.81 14.22 -5.05
CA VAL A 87 -9.49 13.25 -3.99
C VAL A 87 -8.37 13.78 -3.09
N GLU A 88 -8.55 13.64 -1.78
CA GLU A 88 -7.55 13.92 -0.75
C GLU A 88 -7.40 12.70 0.16
N ILE A 89 -6.17 12.25 0.43
CA ILE A 89 -5.90 11.16 1.39
C ILE A 89 -5.27 11.73 2.66
N ILE A 90 -5.90 11.47 3.80
CA ILE A 90 -5.36 11.74 5.14
C ILE A 90 -4.79 10.43 5.69
N ILE A 91 -3.46 10.35 5.82
CA ILE A 91 -2.78 9.17 6.35
C ILE A 91 -2.45 9.40 7.82
N LYS A 92 -2.81 8.43 8.68
CA LYS A 92 -2.49 8.39 10.10
C LYS A 92 -1.62 7.17 10.38
N ASP A 93 -0.51 7.38 11.07
CA ASP A 93 0.41 6.34 11.52
C ASP A 93 0.16 6.03 12.99
N ALA A 94 -0.23 4.80 13.30
CA ALA A 94 -0.50 4.39 14.67
C ALA A 94 0.76 3.94 15.43
N GLN A 95 1.91 3.83 14.76
CA GLN A 95 3.19 3.48 15.37
C GLN A 95 3.13 2.19 16.23
N ASN A 96 2.44 1.16 15.70
CA ASN A 96 2.24 -0.11 16.38
C ASN A 96 1.55 0.01 17.76
N ASN A 97 0.64 0.96 17.91
CA ASN A 97 -0.08 1.19 19.17
C ASN A 97 -1.60 1.19 18.95
N ASN A 98 -2.31 0.27 19.62
CA ASN A 98 -3.76 0.12 19.48
C ASN A 98 -4.53 1.36 19.96
N GLU A 99 -4.15 1.94 21.10
CA GLU A 99 -4.83 3.12 21.64
C GLU A 99 -4.69 4.31 20.70
N THR A 100 -3.47 4.51 20.17
CA THR A 100 -3.21 5.55 19.17
C THR A 100 -4.06 5.32 17.92
N GLN A 101 -4.14 4.07 17.43
CA GLN A 101 -4.94 3.75 16.25
C GLN A 101 -6.43 3.99 16.49
N ILE A 102 -6.97 3.56 17.64
CA ILE A 102 -8.37 3.79 18.01
C ILE A 102 -8.70 5.29 18.04
N GLN A 103 -7.83 6.12 18.64
CA GLN A 103 -8.04 7.56 18.68
C GLN A 103 -8.01 8.19 17.28
N GLN A 104 -7.06 7.78 16.44
CA GLN A 104 -6.95 8.25 15.05
C GLN A 104 -8.17 7.88 14.21
N ILE A 105 -8.70 6.67 14.34
CA ILE A 105 -9.92 6.23 13.66
C ILE A 105 -11.10 7.09 14.11
N ARG A 106 -11.28 7.31 15.42
CA ARG A 106 -12.33 8.19 15.95
C ARG A 106 -12.18 9.63 15.49
N ASP A 107 -10.95 10.13 15.32
CA ASP A 107 -10.70 11.46 14.75
C ASP A 107 -11.16 11.55 13.30
N LEU A 108 -10.90 10.53 12.49
CA LEU A 108 -11.36 10.46 11.10
C LEU A 108 -12.88 10.36 11.02
N ILE A 109 -13.52 9.59 11.93
CA ILE A 109 -15.00 9.53 12.04
C ILE A 109 -15.57 10.93 12.36
N ARG A 110 -14.98 11.67 13.33
CA ARG A 110 -15.41 13.03 13.68
C ARG A 110 -15.22 14.02 12.53
N GLN A 111 -14.17 13.86 11.72
CA GLN A 111 -13.92 14.66 10.51
C GLN A 111 -14.90 14.33 9.38
N LYS A 112 -15.69 13.26 9.50
CA LYS A 112 -16.65 12.79 8.50
C LYS A 112 -15.99 12.56 7.15
N VAL A 113 -14.89 11.80 7.14
CA VAL A 113 -14.25 11.39 5.88
C VAL A 113 -15.26 10.63 5.00
N ASP A 114 -15.14 10.77 3.68
CA ASP A 114 -16.07 10.13 2.74
C ASP A 114 -15.84 8.60 2.65
N VAL A 115 -14.61 8.15 2.91
CA VAL A 115 -14.21 6.72 3.01
C VAL A 115 -13.17 6.58 4.11
N LEU A 116 -13.25 5.50 4.87
CA LEU A 116 -12.25 5.14 5.88
C LEU A 116 -11.60 3.81 5.52
N ILE A 117 -10.28 3.82 5.37
CA ILE A 117 -9.46 2.61 5.18
C ILE A 117 -8.72 2.34 6.49
N ILE A 118 -8.79 1.10 6.98
CA ILE A 118 -8.15 0.69 8.23
C ILE A 118 -7.26 -0.52 7.94
N SER A 119 -5.93 -0.38 8.20
CA SER A 119 -4.99 -1.50 8.29
C SER A 119 -4.72 -1.76 9.77
N PRO A 120 -5.38 -2.75 10.41
CA PRO A 120 -5.35 -2.92 11.86
C PRO A 120 -3.97 -3.30 12.40
N TYR A 121 -3.56 -2.74 13.54
CA TYR A 121 -2.37 -3.23 14.24
C TYR A 121 -2.61 -4.63 14.79
N GLN A 122 -3.68 -4.82 15.55
CA GLN A 122 -4.14 -6.12 16.03
C GLN A 122 -5.65 -6.25 15.78
N SER A 123 -6.10 -7.46 15.45
CA SER A 123 -7.50 -7.69 15.08
C SER A 123 -8.49 -7.32 16.19
N GLU A 124 -8.31 -7.89 17.38
CA GLU A 124 -9.26 -7.76 18.51
C GLU A 124 -9.42 -6.30 18.99
N PRO A 125 -8.35 -5.53 19.32
CA PRO A 125 -8.53 -4.18 19.82
C PRO A 125 -9.16 -3.20 18.83
N ILE A 126 -8.96 -3.42 17.52
CA ILE A 126 -9.44 -2.50 16.47
C ILE A 126 -10.85 -2.86 16.00
N THR A 127 -11.36 -4.04 16.32
CA THR A 127 -12.68 -4.49 15.88
C THR A 127 -13.78 -3.50 16.29
N ALA A 128 -13.87 -3.11 17.54
CA ALA A 128 -14.95 -2.25 18.05
C ALA A 128 -14.96 -0.87 17.37
N VAL A 129 -13.81 -0.26 17.12
CA VAL A 129 -13.74 1.06 16.49
C VAL A 129 -13.99 0.98 14.97
N ALA A 130 -13.66 -0.13 14.32
CA ALA A 130 -14.03 -0.38 12.93
C ALA A 130 -15.56 -0.47 12.77
N GLU A 131 -16.23 -1.18 13.68
CA GLU A 131 -17.70 -1.22 13.74
C GLU A 131 -18.31 0.17 14.04
N GLU A 132 -17.68 0.97 14.90
CA GLU A 132 -18.09 2.35 15.19
C GLU A 132 -18.12 3.18 13.90
N ALA A 133 -17.10 3.07 13.05
CA ALA A 133 -17.02 3.76 11.77
C ALA A 133 -18.12 3.31 10.80
N TYR A 134 -18.31 1.99 10.68
CA TYR A 134 -19.34 1.41 9.82
C TYR A 134 -20.74 1.83 10.25
N ARG A 135 -21.06 1.78 11.55
CA ARG A 135 -22.35 2.23 12.10
C ARG A 135 -22.58 3.74 11.98
N ALA A 136 -21.49 4.53 11.90
CA ALA A 136 -21.58 5.97 11.60
C ALA A 136 -21.96 6.25 10.12
N GLY A 137 -22.07 5.22 9.30
CA GLY A 137 -22.43 5.32 7.87
C GLY A 137 -21.26 5.69 6.96
N ILE A 138 -20.02 5.58 7.46
CA ILE A 138 -18.81 5.81 6.67
C ILE A 138 -18.47 4.48 5.98
N PRO A 139 -18.34 4.45 4.62
CA PRO A 139 -17.79 3.30 3.93
C PRO A 139 -16.43 2.92 4.52
N THR A 140 -16.37 1.75 5.18
CA THR A 140 -15.20 1.29 5.91
C THR A 140 -14.57 0.12 5.19
N ILE A 141 -13.32 0.29 4.77
CA ILE A 141 -12.53 -0.73 4.09
C ILE A 141 -11.47 -1.24 5.07
N ILE A 142 -11.46 -2.53 5.31
CA ILE A 142 -10.41 -3.18 6.08
C ILE A 142 -9.35 -3.68 5.09
N THR A 143 -8.08 -3.39 5.34
CA THR A 143 -7.00 -3.79 4.44
C THR A 143 -5.89 -4.54 5.15
N ASP A 144 -5.18 -5.43 4.41
CA ASP A 144 -4.06 -6.25 4.87
C ASP A 144 -4.46 -7.23 5.98
N ARG A 145 -4.75 -6.73 7.18
CA ARG A 145 -5.10 -7.50 8.36
C ARG A 145 -6.61 -7.45 8.62
N LYS A 146 -7.19 -8.59 9.01
CA LYS A 146 -8.62 -8.70 9.32
C LYS A 146 -8.92 -8.18 10.73
N VAL A 147 -10.17 -7.76 10.91
CA VAL A 147 -10.81 -7.55 12.23
C VAL A 147 -11.75 -8.71 12.53
N ASN A 148 -12.23 -8.84 13.78
CA ASN A 148 -13.08 -9.95 14.23
C ASN A 148 -14.58 -9.63 14.09
N THR A 149 -14.98 -9.05 12.96
CA THR A 149 -16.37 -8.69 12.66
C THR A 149 -16.59 -8.67 11.15
N ASP A 150 -17.83 -8.78 10.72
CA ASP A 150 -18.23 -8.59 9.32
C ASP A 150 -18.88 -7.19 9.10
N GLN A 151 -18.89 -6.31 10.13
CA GLN A 151 -19.42 -4.96 10.03
C GLN A 151 -18.40 -4.00 9.41
N TYR A 152 -18.17 -4.14 8.12
CA TYR A 152 -17.39 -3.25 7.27
C TYR A 152 -17.90 -3.34 5.82
N THR A 153 -17.52 -2.40 4.96
CA THR A 153 -17.98 -2.36 3.58
C THR A 153 -17.26 -3.39 2.70
N SER A 154 -15.94 -3.52 2.86
CA SER A 154 -15.10 -4.44 2.06
C SER A 154 -13.81 -4.78 2.80
N PHE A 155 -13.26 -5.95 2.48
CA PHE A 155 -11.89 -6.33 2.83
C PHE A 155 -11.04 -6.40 1.56
N VAL A 156 -9.83 -5.82 1.63
CA VAL A 156 -8.82 -5.87 0.57
C VAL A 156 -7.53 -6.39 1.18
N GLY A 157 -7.06 -7.53 0.69
CA GLY A 157 -5.84 -8.14 1.20
C GLY A 157 -5.51 -9.46 0.50
N ALA A 158 -4.29 -9.94 0.73
CA ALA A 158 -3.82 -11.19 0.18
C ALA A 158 -4.51 -12.41 0.81
N ASN A 159 -4.59 -13.51 0.08
CA ASN A 159 -4.94 -14.81 0.67
C ASN A 159 -3.69 -15.40 1.35
N ASN A 160 -3.48 -15.03 2.60
CA ASN A 160 -2.29 -15.43 3.35
C ASN A 160 -2.21 -16.95 3.62
N TYR A 161 -3.36 -17.65 3.64
CA TYR A 161 -3.37 -19.10 3.71
C TYR A 161 -2.76 -19.73 2.45
N GLU A 162 -3.15 -19.26 1.25
CA GLU A 162 -2.58 -19.77 -0.01
C GLU A 162 -1.10 -19.42 -0.14
N ILE A 163 -0.67 -18.25 0.36
CA ILE A 163 0.76 -17.89 0.41
C ILE A 163 1.52 -18.89 1.28
N GLY A 164 1.02 -19.19 2.48
CA GLY A 164 1.60 -20.20 3.36
C GLY A 164 1.63 -21.58 2.73
N LEU A 165 0.53 -21.99 2.08
CA LEU A 165 0.42 -23.26 1.37
C LEU A 165 1.47 -23.38 0.25
N ALA A 166 1.65 -22.32 -0.54
CA ALA A 166 2.67 -22.28 -1.60
C ALA A 166 4.09 -22.37 -1.03
N ALA A 167 4.37 -21.66 0.07
CA ALA A 167 5.66 -21.73 0.77
C ALA A 167 5.94 -23.13 1.32
N GLY A 168 4.95 -23.77 1.92
CA GLY A 168 5.07 -25.15 2.43
C GLY A 168 5.26 -26.19 1.31
N ASN A 169 4.53 -26.06 0.20
CA ASN A 169 4.72 -26.90 -0.98
C ASN A 169 6.13 -26.74 -1.56
N TYR A 170 6.66 -25.51 -1.62
CA TYR A 170 8.05 -25.29 -2.01
C TYR A 170 9.00 -25.97 -1.02
N ALA A 171 8.82 -25.78 0.29
CA ALA A 171 9.67 -26.37 1.32
C ALA A 171 9.70 -27.91 1.23
N ALA A 172 8.55 -28.55 0.95
CA ALA A 172 8.44 -30.01 0.84
C ALA A 172 9.43 -30.64 -0.15
N HIS A 173 9.82 -29.93 -1.22
CA HIS A 173 10.79 -30.41 -2.22
C HIS A 173 12.24 -30.42 -1.71
N TYR A 174 12.55 -29.71 -0.63
CA TYR A 174 13.92 -29.48 -0.18
C TYR A 174 14.19 -29.99 1.24
N LEU A 175 13.13 -30.32 1.99
CA LEU A 175 13.28 -30.79 3.38
C LEU A 175 13.81 -32.20 3.45
N PRO A 176 14.95 -32.43 4.10
CA PRO A 176 15.45 -33.81 4.38
C PRO A 176 14.51 -34.53 5.36
N PRO A 177 14.68 -35.86 5.52
CA PRO A 177 14.01 -36.61 6.60
C PRO A 177 14.39 -36.04 7.98
N ASN A 178 13.41 -35.99 8.90
CA ASN A 178 13.57 -35.47 10.26
C ASN A 178 14.06 -34.02 10.34
N ALA A 179 13.74 -33.17 9.33
CA ALA A 179 14.19 -31.79 9.27
C ALA A 179 13.64 -30.94 10.42
N ILE A 180 14.46 -29.99 10.88
CA ILE A 180 14.07 -28.95 11.83
C ILE A 180 13.91 -27.64 11.08
N ILE A 181 12.68 -27.14 11.05
CA ILE A 181 12.30 -25.90 10.39
C ILE A 181 12.27 -24.76 11.41
N LEU A 182 13.02 -23.70 11.16
CA LEU A 182 12.88 -22.45 11.88
C LEU A 182 11.82 -21.59 11.19
N GLU A 183 10.72 -21.32 11.88
CA GLU A 183 9.66 -20.41 11.43
C GLU A 183 9.78 -19.08 12.13
N ILE A 184 10.02 -18.01 11.37
CA ILE A 184 10.13 -16.63 11.87
C ILE A 184 8.80 -15.95 11.63
N TRP A 185 8.01 -15.87 12.69
CA TRP A 185 6.66 -15.34 12.65
C TRP A 185 6.63 -13.82 12.57
N GLY A 186 5.63 -13.30 11.86
CA GLY A 186 5.16 -11.93 12.07
C GLY A 186 4.55 -11.74 13.45
N LEU A 187 3.77 -10.68 13.65
CA LEU A 187 3.04 -10.46 14.89
C LEU A 187 1.93 -11.52 15.04
N THR A 188 2.04 -12.36 16.06
CA THR A 188 1.19 -13.55 16.26
C THR A 188 -0.31 -13.24 16.32
N GLN A 189 -0.70 -12.05 16.81
CA GLN A 189 -2.09 -11.61 16.92
C GLN A 189 -2.68 -11.03 15.62
N THR A 190 -2.02 -11.25 14.48
CA THR A 190 -2.49 -10.77 13.18
C THR A 190 -2.93 -11.93 12.27
N SER A 191 -3.98 -11.70 11.49
CA SER A 191 -4.49 -12.71 10.55
C SER A 191 -3.44 -13.20 9.54
N PRO A 192 -2.58 -12.35 8.95
CA PRO A 192 -1.54 -12.82 8.03
C PRO A 192 -0.57 -13.82 8.65
N ALA A 193 -0.13 -13.57 9.90
CA ALA A 193 0.81 -14.50 10.56
C ALA A 193 0.16 -15.87 10.83
N GLN A 194 -1.07 -15.89 11.31
CA GLN A 194 -1.81 -17.13 11.59
C GLN A 194 -2.14 -17.90 10.31
N GLU A 195 -2.58 -17.19 9.27
CA GLU A 195 -2.96 -17.80 8.00
C GLU A 195 -1.74 -18.34 7.24
N ARG A 196 -0.60 -17.60 7.21
CA ARG A 196 0.67 -18.06 6.61
C ARG A 196 1.18 -19.31 7.31
N HIS A 197 1.18 -19.33 8.65
CA HIS A 197 1.53 -20.53 9.41
C HIS A 197 0.61 -21.71 9.08
N LYS A 198 -0.70 -21.49 9.15
CA LYS A 198 -1.68 -22.55 8.90
C LYS A 198 -1.49 -23.16 7.51
N GLY A 199 -1.37 -22.36 6.47
CA GLY A 199 -1.14 -22.84 5.11
C GLY A 199 0.17 -23.61 4.99
N PHE A 200 1.25 -23.12 5.62
CA PHE A 200 2.56 -23.76 5.60
C PHE A 200 2.53 -25.16 6.24
N VAL A 201 1.94 -25.27 7.43
CA VAL A 201 1.81 -26.54 8.14
C VAL A 201 0.87 -27.52 7.39
N ASP A 202 -0.26 -27.00 6.86
CA ASP A 202 -1.20 -27.83 6.11
C ASP A 202 -0.55 -28.43 4.83
N ALA A 203 0.36 -27.71 4.18
CA ALA A 203 1.12 -28.24 3.03
C ALA A 203 2.07 -29.39 3.42
N LEU A 204 2.55 -29.38 4.65
CA LEU A 204 3.53 -30.35 5.17
C LEU A 204 2.90 -31.46 6.05
N ARG A 205 1.59 -31.50 6.15
CA ARG A 205 0.84 -32.35 7.09
C ARG A 205 1.14 -33.85 6.97
N GLU A 206 1.57 -34.33 5.79
CA GLU A 206 1.92 -35.75 5.57
C GLU A 206 3.36 -36.06 6.02
N ARG A 207 4.13 -35.07 6.43
CA ARG A 207 5.50 -35.17 6.92
C ARG A 207 5.50 -35.12 8.45
N GLU A 208 5.10 -36.21 9.10
CA GLU A 208 5.06 -36.37 10.57
C GLU A 208 6.47 -36.39 11.21
N ASP A 209 7.50 -36.54 10.41
CA ASP A 209 8.91 -36.55 10.81
C ASP A 209 9.48 -35.13 11.03
N LEU A 210 8.76 -34.06 10.67
CA LEU A 210 9.26 -32.67 10.77
C LEU A 210 9.12 -32.11 12.19
N SER A 211 10.07 -31.27 12.55
CA SER A 211 10.03 -30.48 13.78
C SER A 211 10.04 -28.97 13.48
N PHE A 212 9.31 -28.21 14.28
CA PHE A 212 9.23 -26.77 14.11
C PHE A 212 9.80 -26.04 15.33
N ARG A 213 10.65 -25.04 15.06
CA ARG A 213 11.08 -24.05 16.04
C ARG A 213 10.51 -22.71 15.65
N LYS A 214 9.86 -22.03 16.58
CA LYS A 214 9.25 -20.71 16.36
C LYS A 214 10.05 -19.63 17.04
N ILE A 215 10.30 -18.53 16.32
CA ILE A 215 10.65 -17.24 16.91
C ILE A 215 9.70 -16.16 16.40
N GLU A 216 9.51 -15.08 17.15
CA GLU A 216 8.57 -14.03 16.81
C GLU A 216 9.31 -12.75 16.40
N GLY A 217 9.44 -12.51 15.11
CA GLY A 217 10.10 -11.32 14.54
C GLY A 217 9.20 -10.10 14.44
N GLN A 218 7.87 -10.25 14.66
CA GLN A 218 6.88 -9.16 14.69
C GLN A 218 6.86 -8.28 13.43
N TRP A 219 7.23 -8.83 12.26
CA TRP A 219 7.42 -8.16 10.97
C TRP A 219 8.68 -7.27 10.89
N LEU A 220 9.44 -7.13 12.00
CA LEU A 220 10.53 -6.18 12.16
C LEU A 220 11.90 -6.87 12.08
N VAL A 221 12.79 -6.28 11.29
CA VAL A 221 14.17 -6.78 11.10
C VAL A 221 14.94 -6.87 12.42
N ASP A 222 14.87 -5.80 13.22
CA ASP A 222 15.64 -5.74 14.48
C ASP A 222 15.10 -6.69 15.54
N THR A 223 13.78 -6.89 15.59
CA THR A 223 13.18 -7.89 16.46
C THR A 223 13.60 -9.30 16.03
N ALA A 224 13.55 -9.60 14.73
CA ALA A 224 14.02 -10.88 14.20
C ALA A 224 15.51 -11.10 14.54
N ARG A 225 16.37 -10.09 14.36
CA ARG A 225 17.78 -10.17 14.75
C ARG A 225 17.99 -10.44 16.23
N MET A 226 17.20 -9.81 17.11
CA MET A 226 17.27 -10.05 18.54
C MET A 226 16.88 -11.47 18.91
N GLU A 227 15.79 -12.00 18.34
CA GLU A 227 15.32 -13.34 18.62
C GLU A 227 16.28 -14.41 18.03
N LEU A 228 16.83 -14.20 16.84
CA LEU A 228 17.84 -15.09 16.24
C LEU A 228 19.09 -15.21 17.12
N ARG A 229 19.54 -14.15 17.79
CA ARG A 229 20.68 -14.20 18.71
C ARG A 229 20.45 -15.07 19.96
N LYS A 230 19.19 -15.33 20.30
CA LYS A 230 18.78 -16.21 21.41
C LYS A 230 18.57 -17.66 20.95
N LEU A 231 18.71 -17.93 19.64
CA LEU A 231 18.46 -19.26 19.10
C LEU A 231 19.49 -20.26 19.62
N GLU A 232 18.99 -21.24 20.32
CA GLU A 232 19.79 -22.38 20.77
C GLU A 232 19.97 -23.38 19.64
N HIS A 233 21.13 -23.98 19.55
CA HIS A 233 21.47 -25.02 18.57
C HIS A 233 21.14 -24.65 17.11
N PRO A 234 21.69 -23.51 16.59
CA PRO A 234 21.45 -23.11 15.20
C PRO A 234 22.00 -24.13 14.19
N GLU A 235 22.96 -24.97 14.59
CA GLU A 235 23.49 -26.06 13.78
C GLU A 235 22.44 -27.13 13.42
N GLN A 236 21.33 -27.20 14.12
CA GLN A 236 20.27 -28.16 13.87
C GLN A 236 19.21 -27.70 12.89
N ILE A 237 19.22 -26.41 12.50
CA ILE A 237 18.21 -25.87 11.58
C ILE A 237 18.52 -26.32 10.15
N ASP A 238 17.56 -26.95 9.49
CA ASP A 238 17.68 -27.43 8.11
C ASP A 238 16.98 -26.54 7.08
N PHE A 239 16.03 -25.72 7.53
CA PHE A 239 15.26 -24.83 6.68
C PHE A 239 14.74 -23.62 7.48
N VAL A 240 14.63 -22.47 6.84
CA VAL A 240 14.04 -21.27 7.44
C VAL A 240 12.87 -20.77 6.59
N TYR A 241 11.71 -20.62 7.21
CA TYR A 241 10.56 -19.92 6.67
C TYR A 241 10.29 -18.65 7.47
N ALA A 242 10.47 -17.50 6.87
CA ALA A 242 10.13 -16.23 7.47
C ALA A 242 8.85 -15.67 6.86
N HIS A 243 7.99 -15.09 7.71
CA HIS A 243 6.71 -14.56 7.27
C HIS A 243 6.85 -13.26 6.45
N ASN A 244 8.04 -12.65 6.36
CA ASN A 244 8.36 -11.64 5.36
C ASN A 244 9.84 -11.71 4.93
N ASP A 245 10.17 -11.01 3.83
CA ASP A 245 11.50 -11.04 3.23
C ASP A 245 12.56 -10.37 4.11
N MET A 246 12.20 -9.30 4.80
CA MET A 246 13.15 -8.59 5.65
C MET A 246 13.61 -9.42 6.83
N MET A 247 12.73 -10.23 7.43
CA MET A 247 13.11 -11.20 8.47
C MET A 247 13.90 -12.38 7.89
N ALA A 248 13.60 -12.81 6.65
CA ALA A 248 14.37 -13.83 5.94
C ALA A 248 15.81 -13.36 5.66
N ILE A 249 15.99 -12.12 5.25
CA ILE A 249 17.31 -11.50 5.05
C ILE A 249 18.09 -11.43 6.38
N ALA A 250 17.42 -11.01 7.47
CA ALA A 250 18.02 -11.01 8.80
C ALA A 250 18.48 -12.41 9.24
N ALA A 251 17.70 -13.45 8.93
CA ALA A 251 18.10 -14.83 9.18
C ALA A 251 19.33 -15.22 8.37
N ARG A 252 19.40 -14.86 7.08
CA ARG A 252 20.58 -15.11 6.25
C ARG A 252 21.84 -14.47 6.82
N GLU A 253 21.75 -13.21 7.22
CA GLU A 253 22.86 -12.50 7.85
C GLU A 253 23.31 -13.18 9.14
N TYR A 254 22.37 -13.58 9.99
CA TYR A 254 22.66 -14.30 11.23
C TYR A 254 23.40 -15.62 10.97
N PHE A 255 22.87 -16.47 10.10
CA PHE A 255 23.45 -17.80 9.84
C PHE A 255 24.81 -17.71 9.14
N ILE A 256 25.03 -16.73 8.24
CA ILE A 256 26.36 -16.49 7.64
C ILE A 256 27.35 -16.00 8.70
N ALA A 257 26.95 -15.15 9.62
CA ALA A 257 27.81 -14.67 10.69
C ALA A 257 28.15 -15.77 11.70
N TRP A 258 27.23 -16.70 11.93
CA TRP A 258 27.45 -17.85 12.82
C TRP A 258 28.35 -18.90 12.19
N ASP A 259 28.07 -19.32 10.96
CA ASP A 259 28.89 -20.23 10.12
C ASP A 259 28.73 -19.83 8.65
N SER A 260 29.80 -19.33 8.04
CA SER A 260 29.73 -18.75 6.70
C SER A 260 29.45 -19.77 5.59
N ILE A 261 29.80 -21.04 5.77
CA ILE A 261 29.53 -22.10 4.79
C ILE A 261 28.09 -22.57 4.94
N ARG A 262 27.75 -23.05 6.14
CA ARG A 262 26.40 -23.55 6.43
C ARG A 262 25.35 -22.45 6.21
N GLY A 263 25.64 -21.21 6.60
CA GLY A 263 24.73 -20.09 6.43
C GLY A 263 24.45 -19.72 4.97
N ARG A 264 25.35 -20.01 4.02
CA ARG A 264 25.08 -19.86 2.58
C ARG A 264 24.26 -21.00 2.02
N ASP A 265 24.53 -22.22 2.50
CA ASP A 265 23.87 -23.45 2.01
C ASP A 265 22.45 -23.62 2.59
N LEU A 266 22.20 -23.05 3.78
CA LEU A 266 20.91 -23.12 4.44
C LEU A 266 19.81 -22.49 3.57
N ARG A 267 18.75 -23.23 3.32
CA ARG A 267 17.63 -22.74 2.52
C ARG A 267 16.73 -21.82 3.36
N ILE A 268 16.56 -20.61 2.90
CA ILE A 268 15.80 -19.56 3.57
C ILE A 268 14.81 -18.96 2.58
N ILE A 269 13.53 -18.92 2.94
CA ILE A 269 12.46 -18.34 2.14
C ILE A 269 11.72 -17.24 2.90
N GLY A 270 11.19 -16.30 2.16
CA GLY A 270 10.41 -15.17 2.67
C GLY A 270 9.06 -15.02 1.98
N VAL A 271 8.40 -13.94 2.28
CA VAL A 271 7.15 -13.50 1.68
C VAL A 271 7.24 -11.99 1.47
N ASP A 272 6.53 -11.45 0.56
CA ASP A 272 6.21 -10.09 0.13
C ASP A 272 6.62 -9.86 -1.32
N ALA A 273 7.83 -10.26 -1.73
CA ALA A 273 8.39 -10.06 -3.07
C ALA A 273 8.31 -8.60 -3.55
N VAL A 274 8.54 -7.63 -2.63
CA VAL A 274 8.53 -6.20 -2.96
C VAL A 274 9.78 -5.85 -3.76
N ALA A 275 9.61 -5.06 -4.83
CA ALA A 275 10.71 -4.50 -5.61
C ALA A 275 11.56 -3.56 -4.72
N GLY A 276 12.89 -3.59 -4.90
CA GLY A 276 13.83 -2.83 -4.05
C GLY A 276 14.19 -3.54 -2.74
N ALA A 277 13.63 -4.73 -2.47
CA ALA A 277 13.87 -5.46 -1.22
C ALA A 277 13.88 -6.98 -1.44
N GLY A 278 12.69 -7.63 -1.43
CA GLY A 278 12.57 -9.08 -1.51
C GLY A 278 12.98 -9.66 -2.86
N LEU A 279 12.59 -9.02 -3.96
CA LEU A 279 12.96 -9.49 -5.31
C LEU A 279 14.47 -9.47 -5.51
N GLU A 280 15.14 -8.39 -5.19
CA GLU A 280 16.61 -8.29 -5.27
C GLU A 280 17.31 -9.28 -4.33
N ALA A 281 16.71 -9.56 -3.17
CA ALA A 281 17.27 -10.55 -2.27
C ALA A 281 17.22 -11.98 -2.84
N VAL A 282 16.22 -12.30 -3.67
CA VAL A 282 16.17 -13.55 -4.44
C VAL A 282 17.17 -13.53 -5.59
N GLU A 283 17.23 -12.45 -6.36
CA GLU A 283 18.16 -12.29 -7.48
C GLU A 283 19.62 -12.38 -7.05
N ASP A 284 19.97 -11.75 -5.92
CA ASP A 284 21.32 -11.78 -5.32
C ASP A 284 21.63 -13.10 -4.58
N GLY A 285 20.67 -14.01 -4.46
CA GLY A 285 20.82 -15.27 -3.74
C GLY A 285 20.88 -15.12 -2.20
N ARG A 286 20.50 -13.96 -1.66
CA ARG A 286 20.40 -13.76 -0.20
C ARG A 286 19.26 -14.54 0.43
N ILE A 287 18.17 -14.76 -0.29
CA ILE A 287 17.12 -15.71 0.05
C ILE A 287 16.84 -16.61 -1.15
N ASN A 288 16.27 -17.79 -0.92
CA ASN A 288 16.10 -18.79 -1.97
C ASN A 288 14.79 -18.64 -2.75
N ALA A 289 13.78 -18.06 -2.13
CA ALA A 289 12.50 -17.72 -2.73
C ALA A 289 11.77 -16.66 -1.89
N SER A 290 10.91 -15.91 -2.54
CA SER A 290 9.90 -15.05 -1.91
C SER A 290 8.55 -15.30 -2.54
N PHE A 291 7.48 -15.30 -1.74
CA PHE A 291 6.11 -15.51 -2.18
C PHE A 291 5.39 -14.16 -2.21
N LEU A 292 4.80 -13.84 -3.35
CA LEU A 292 4.17 -12.53 -3.57
C LEU A 292 3.01 -12.29 -2.59
N SER A 293 3.10 -11.18 -1.86
CA SER A 293 1.99 -10.58 -1.12
C SER A 293 1.71 -9.21 -1.75
N PRO A 294 0.68 -9.06 -2.59
CA PRO A 294 0.43 -7.82 -3.31
C PRO A 294 0.15 -6.66 -2.36
N THR A 295 0.62 -5.46 -2.71
CA THR A 295 0.46 -4.21 -1.95
C THR A 295 -0.87 -3.51 -2.25
N GLY A 296 -1.45 -3.75 -3.43
CA GLY A 296 -2.70 -3.13 -3.87
C GLY A 296 -3.10 -3.58 -5.26
#